data_ddf68a5d1ace957533fbf72b37410768
#
_entry.id   ddf68a5d1ace957533fbf72b37410768
#
_cell.length_a   1.000
_cell.length_b   1.000
_cell.length_c   1.000
_cell.angle_alpha   90.00
_cell.angle_beta   90.00
_cell.angle_gamma   90.00
#
_symmetry.space_group_name_H-M   'P 1'
#
loop_
_entity.id
_entity.type
_entity.pdbx_description
1 polymer ?
#
loop_
_entity_poly.entity_id
_entity_poly.type
_entity_poly.pdbx_seq_one_letter_code
_entity_poly.pdbx_strand_id
1 'polypeptide(L)'
;MKAQREQLLIEPQKCTGCGRCMIACSMQHFGKPDPRLSRVKILNLKDQELHIPIICMACEQAPCIQVCPMNARFRMKNGSVETNTDKCIGCRACVYICPVGSPTVHPSTGQTMTCDMCWEDKSEPWCVAACRQEKALTLAPGG
;
A
#
# COMPACT_ATOMS: atom_id res chain seq x y z
N MET A 1 4.64 -19.18 -14.72
CA MET A 1 3.47 -18.74 -13.94
C MET A 1 3.86 -17.60 -13.04
N LYS A 2 3.15 -16.50 -13.13
CA LYS A 2 3.39 -15.38 -12.24
C LYS A 2 2.70 -15.64 -10.90
N ALA A 3 3.41 -15.41 -9.80
CA ALA A 3 2.81 -15.50 -8.50
C ALA A 3 1.75 -14.39 -8.38
N GLN A 4 0.51 -14.77 -8.09
CA GLN A 4 -0.56 -13.81 -7.85
C GLN A 4 -0.75 -13.68 -6.35
N ARG A 5 -0.65 -12.46 -5.86
CA ARG A 5 -0.94 -12.21 -4.46
C ARG A 5 -2.45 -12.17 -4.23
N GLU A 6 -2.86 -12.45 -3.01
CA GLU A 6 -4.21 -12.13 -2.60
C GLU A 6 -4.45 -10.64 -2.80
N GLN A 7 -5.66 -10.27 -3.14
CA GLN A 7 -5.97 -8.88 -3.41
C GLN A 7 -6.84 -8.29 -2.33
N LEU A 8 -6.59 -7.03 -2.02
CA LEU A 8 -7.44 -6.27 -1.14
C LEU A 8 -8.58 -5.68 -1.97
N LEU A 9 -9.81 -5.98 -1.56
CA LEU A 9 -11.00 -5.38 -2.14
C LEU A 9 -11.31 -4.09 -1.39
N ILE A 10 -11.60 -3.04 -2.14
CA ILE A 10 -11.87 -1.72 -1.60
C ILE A 10 -13.32 -1.35 -1.92
N GLU A 11 -14.10 -1.03 -0.89
CA GLU A 11 -15.47 -0.55 -1.03
C GLU A 11 -15.55 0.86 -0.44
N PRO A 12 -15.34 1.90 -1.27
CA PRO A 12 -15.27 3.28 -0.76
C PRO A 12 -16.54 3.73 -0.04
N GLN A 13 -17.70 3.20 -0.46
CA GLN A 13 -18.98 3.57 0.17
C GLN A 13 -19.03 3.19 1.65
N LYS A 14 -18.26 2.21 2.06
CA LYS A 14 -18.21 1.74 3.45
C LYS A 14 -17.13 2.42 4.28
N CYS A 15 -16.23 3.14 3.64
CA CYS A 15 -15.13 3.82 4.33
C CYS A 15 -15.65 5.09 5.03
N THR A 16 -15.31 5.23 6.31
CA THR A 16 -15.70 6.40 7.11
C THR A 16 -14.57 7.42 7.26
N GLY A 17 -13.40 7.14 6.71
CA GLY A 17 -12.23 8.01 6.85
C GLY A 17 -11.60 7.98 8.24
N CYS A 18 -11.88 6.97 9.05
CA CYS A 18 -11.41 6.90 10.44
C CYS A 18 -9.89 6.78 10.58
N GLY A 19 -9.19 6.29 9.55
CA GLY A 19 -7.73 6.18 9.56
C GLY A 19 -7.17 5.00 10.33
N ARG A 20 -8.01 4.10 10.85
CA ARG A 20 -7.53 2.93 11.60
C ARG A 20 -6.62 2.03 10.78
N CYS A 21 -6.93 1.88 9.47
CA CYS A 21 -6.11 1.08 8.58
C CYS A 21 -4.70 1.66 8.44
N MET A 22 -4.59 2.98 8.38
CA MET A 22 -3.30 3.66 8.29
C MET A 22 -2.47 3.46 9.56
N ILE A 23 -3.10 3.59 10.71
CA ILE A 23 -2.44 3.39 12.00
C ILE A 23 -1.99 1.92 12.13
N ALA A 24 -2.85 0.98 11.77
CA ALA A 24 -2.50 -0.44 11.82
C ALA A 24 -1.32 -0.78 10.91
N CYS A 25 -1.29 -0.22 9.70
CA CYS A 25 -0.20 -0.42 8.75
C CYS A 25 1.12 0.12 9.30
N SER A 26 1.11 1.33 9.86
CA SER A 26 2.32 1.93 10.43
C SER A 26 2.82 1.15 11.65
N MET A 27 1.90 0.67 12.48
CA MET A 27 2.26 -0.15 13.64
C MET A 27 2.92 -1.47 13.22
N GLN A 28 2.39 -2.12 12.20
CA GLN A 28 2.93 -3.40 11.73
C GLN A 28 4.34 -3.24 11.16
N HIS A 29 4.58 -2.19 10.40
CA HIS A 29 5.86 -2.02 9.69
C HIS A 29 6.92 -1.29 10.53
N PHE A 30 6.50 -0.38 11.41
CA PHE A 30 7.44 0.50 12.13
C PHE A 30 7.23 0.52 13.63
N GLY A 31 6.18 -0.11 14.14
CA GLY A 31 5.87 -0.08 15.57
C GLY A 31 5.44 1.29 16.11
N LYS A 32 5.04 2.20 15.23
CA LYS A 32 4.65 3.57 15.58
C LYS A 32 3.29 3.90 14.97
N PRO A 33 2.39 4.54 15.71
CA PRO A 33 1.07 4.94 15.19
C PRO A 33 1.15 6.27 14.42
N ASP A 34 1.86 6.27 13.29
CA ASP A 34 2.07 7.46 12.48
C ASP A 34 1.49 7.22 11.07
N PRO A 35 0.38 7.91 10.69
CA PRO A 35 -0.23 7.70 9.38
C PRO A 35 0.70 8.00 8.21
N ARG A 36 1.72 8.85 8.40
CA ARG A 36 2.69 9.15 7.34
C ARG A 36 3.56 7.95 6.98
N LEU A 37 3.63 6.96 7.87
CA LEU A 37 4.38 5.71 7.65
C LEU A 37 3.52 4.60 7.10
N SER A 38 2.25 4.88 6.78
CA SER A 38 1.32 3.89 6.25
C SER A 38 1.53 3.68 4.75
N ARG A 39 1.40 2.43 4.33
CA ARG A 39 1.41 2.04 2.91
C ARG A 39 0.01 2.03 2.31
N VAL A 40 -1.02 2.20 3.13
CA VAL A 40 -2.38 2.49 2.69
C VAL A 40 -2.67 3.98 2.94
N LYS A 41 -3.35 4.62 2.01
CA LYS A 41 -3.71 6.03 2.10
C LYS A 41 -5.21 6.17 1.99
N ILE A 42 -5.78 7.25 2.55
CA ILE A 42 -7.18 7.55 2.37
C ILE A 42 -7.29 8.89 1.65
N LEU A 43 -7.91 8.86 0.47
CA LEU A 43 -8.23 10.07 -0.28
C LEU A 43 -9.59 10.57 0.18
N ASN A 44 -9.64 11.78 0.70
CA ASN A 44 -10.88 12.39 1.20
C ASN A 44 -11.45 13.34 0.16
N LEU A 45 -12.60 12.99 -0.39
CA LEU A 45 -13.34 13.84 -1.32
C LEU A 45 -14.45 14.54 -0.54
N LYS A 46 -14.13 15.70 0.04
CA LYS A 46 -15.00 16.39 0.98
C LYS A 46 -16.34 16.79 0.36
N ASP A 47 -16.32 17.24 -0.90
CA ASP A 47 -17.52 17.67 -1.60
C ASP A 47 -18.53 16.54 -1.84
N GLN A 48 -18.05 15.31 -1.88
CA GLN A 48 -18.86 14.12 -2.12
C GLN A 48 -19.05 13.28 -0.87
N GLU A 49 -18.49 13.70 0.25
CA GLU A 49 -18.48 12.95 1.52
C GLU A 49 -17.98 11.51 1.31
N LEU A 50 -16.98 11.35 0.45
CA LEU A 50 -16.46 10.05 0.06
C LEU A 50 -15.00 9.92 0.51
N HIS A 51 -14.68 8.75 1.08
CA HIS A 51 -13.32 8.42 1.51
C HIS A 51 -12.88 7.17 0.76
N ILE A 52 -11.77 7.27 0.05
CA ILE A 52 -11.30 6.18 -0.82
C ILE A 52 -9.96 5.67 -0.31
N PRO A 53 -9.89 4.44 0.23
CA PRO A 53 -8.60 3.83 0.54
C PRO A 53 -7.83 3.54 -0.75
N ILE A 54 -6.55 3.91 -0.78
CA ILE A 54 -5.67 3.69 -1.92
C ILE A 54 -4.55 2.76 -1.49
N ILE A 55 -4.43 1.63 -2.19
CA ILE A 55 -3.45 0.59 -1.89
C ILE A 55 -2.83 0.14 -3.21
N CYS A 56 -1.57 -0.29 -3.16
CA CYS A 56 -0.87 -0.81 -4.34
C CYS A 56 -1.65 -1.97 -4.96
N MET A 57 -1.90 -1.87 -6.26
CA MET A 57 -2.63 -2.89 -7.03
C MET A 57 -1.73 -4.05 -7.47
N ALA A 58 -0.43 -3.99 -7.21
CA ALA A 58 0.54 -4.99 -7.67
C ALA A 58 0.40 -5.26 -9.17
N CYS A 59 0.43 -4.19 -9.96
CA CYS A 59 0.21 -4.25 -11.41
C CYS A 59 1.09 -5.31 -12.07
N GLU A 60 0.55 -6.04 -13.02
CA GLU A 60 1.29 -7.09 -13.70
C GLU A 60 2.53 -6.55 -14.40
N GLN A 61 2.41 -5.45 -15.12
CA GLN A 61 3.53 -4.82 -15.83
C GLN A 61 4.30 -3.81 -14.97
N ALA A 62 3.78 -3.48 -13.81
CA ALA A 62 4.41 -2.66 -12.78
C ALA A 62 5.28 -1.52 -13.34
N PRO A 63 4.67 -0.43 -13.84
CA PRO A 63 5.45 0.69 -14.41
C PRO A 63 6.42 1.29 -13.38
N CYS A 64 6.11 1.21 -12.09
CA CYS A 64 6.99 1.70 -11.03
C CYS A 64 8.31 0.93 -10.96
N ILE A 65 8.31 -0.34 -11.33
CA ILE A 65 9.55 -1.12 -11.42
C ILE A 65 10.35 -0.67 -12.64
N GLN A 66 9.67 -0.50 -13.78
CA GLN A 66 10.32 -0.14 -15.03
C GLN A 66 10.94 1.26 -15.01
N VAL A 67 10.29 2.20 -14.32
CA VAL A 67 10.72 3.59 -14.31
C VAL A 67 11.87 3.86 -13.34
N CYS A 68 12.11 2.96 -12.38
CA CYS A 68 13.10 3.22 -11.33
C CYS A 68 14.52 3.23 -11.92
N PRO A 69 15.23 4.40 -11.88
CA PRO A 69 16.55 4.50 -12.47
C PRO A 69 17.63 3.71 -11.72
N MET A 70 17.37 3.38 -10.47
CA MET A 70 18.32 2.66 -9.62
C MET A 70 17.98 1.18 -9.47
N ASN A 71 16.97 0.69 -10.18
CA ASN A 71 16.49 -0.70 -10.05
C ASN A 71 16.19 -1.07 -8.59
N ALA A 72 15.69 -0.10 -7.83
CA ALA A 72 15.38 -0.30 -6.40
C ALA A 72 14.03 -0.97 -6.20
N ARG A 73 13.13 -0.90 -7.18
CA ARG A 73 11.80 -1.50 -7.08
C ARG A 73 11.84 -2.90 -7.66
N PHE A 74 11.26 -3.86 -6.94
CA PHE A 74 11.28 -5.26 -7.37
C PHE A 74 10.01 -5.97 -6.93
N ARG A 75 9.74 -7.12 -7.56
CA ARG A 75 8.57 -7.94 -7.23
C ARG A 75 8.97 -9.04 -6.25
N MET A 76 8.18 -9.18 -5.20
CA MET A 76 8.36 -10.21 -4.19
C MET A 76 7.68 -11.51 -4.62
N LYS A 77 8.00 -12.60 -3.92
CA LYS A 77 7.43 -13.92 -4.21
C LYS A 77 5.92 -13.95 -4.07
N ASN A 78 5.35 -13.17 -3.15
CA ASN A 78 3.90 -13.10 -2.98
C ASN A 78 3.20 -12.19 -4.02
N GLY A 79 3.95 -11.65 -4.98
CA GLY A 79 3.42 -10.77 -6.03
C GLY A 79 3.41 -9.30 -5.68
N SER A 80 3.71 -8.93 -4.45
CA SER A 80 3.81 -7.53 -4.03
C SER A 80 5.04 -6.85 -4.62
N VAL A 81 4.98 -5.52 -4.76
CA VAL A 81 6.11 -4.72 -5.21
C VAL A 81 6.71 -4.02 -4.00
N GLU A 82 8.01 -4.12 -3.83
CA GLU A 82 8.71 -3.54 -2.69
C GLU A 82 9.91 -2.70 -3.16
N THR A 83 10.46 -1.91 -2.27
CA THR A 83 11.61 -1.05 -2.54
C THR A 83 12.84 -1.55 -1.78
N ASN A 84 13.95 -1.74 -2.51
CA ASN A 84 15.24 -2.01 -1.87
C ASN A 84 15.81 -0.67 -1.37
N THR A 85 15.81 -0.49 -0.06
CA THR A 85 16.23 0.76 0.57
C THR A 85 17.71 1.07 0.37
N ASP A 86 18.54 0.07 0.10
CA ASP A 86 19.96 0.28 -0.20
C ASP A 86 20.17 0.94 -1.56
N LYS A 87 19.21 0.84 -2.47
CA LYS A 87 19.32 1.38 -3.83
C LYS A 87 18.46 2.61 -4.06
N CYS A 88 17.38 2.80 -3.30
CA CYS A 88 16.44 3.89 -3.50
C CYS A 88 17.08 5.23 -3.16
N ILE A 89 17.02 6.18 -4.11
CA ILE A 89 17.57 7.52 -3.94
C ILE A 89 16.49 8.58 -3.66
N GLY A 90 15.22 8.17 -3.55
CA GLY A 90 14.14 9.10 -3.23
C GLY A 90 13.72 10.00 -4.39
N CYS A 91 13.96 9.59 -5.64
CA CYS A 91 13.63 10.40 -6.82
C CYS A 91 12.14 10.54 -7.07
N ARG A 92 11.30 9.66 -6.48
CA ARG A 92 9.83 9.65 -6.56
C ARG A 92 9.26 9.36 -7.95
N ALA A 93 10.05 8.87 -8.87
CA ALA A 93 9.57 8.50 -10.21
C ALA A 93 8.45 7.46 -10.12
N CYS A 94 8.58 6.49 -9.20
CA CYS A 94 7.57 5.46 -8.97
C CYS A 94 6.26 6.04 -8.45
N VAL A 95 6.30 7.11 -7.65
CA VAL A 95 5.11 7.79 -7.15
C VAL A 95 4.35 8.44 -8.30
N TYR A 96 5.07 9.14 -9.18
CA TYR A 96 4.46 9.87 -10.28
C TYR A 96 3.93 8.97 -11.39
N ILE A 97 4.58 7.83 -11.64
CA ILE A 97 4.13 6.90 -12.70
C ILE A 97 2.95 6.03 -12.25
N CYS A 98 2.75 5.85 -10.95
CA CYS A 98 1.70 4.99 -10.43
C CYS A 98 0.31 5.53 -10.78
N PRO A 99 -0.56 4.71 -11.41
CA PRO A 99 -1.90 5.18 -11.80
C PRO A 99 -2.75 5.67 -10.65
N VAL A 100 -2.52 5.16 -9.43
CA VAL A 100 -3.29 5.54 -8.23
C VAL A 100 -2.45 6.29 -7.20
N GLY A 101 -1.17 6.55 -7.48
CA GLY A 101 -0.30 7.26 -6.54
C GLY A 101 -0.05 6.49 -5.24
N SER A 102 0.00 5.17 -5.32
CA SER A 102 0.08 4.32 -4.14
C SER A 102 1.39 4.44 -3.33
N PRO A 103 2.59 4.55 -3.94
CA PRO A 103 3.81 4.57 -3.13
C PRO A 103 3.82 5.71 -2.13
N THR A 104 4.21 5.39 -0.91
CA THR A 104 4.33 6.35 0.20
C THR A 104 5.79 6.73 0.35
N VAL A 105 6.05 8.02 0.55
CA VAL A 105 7.42 8.54 0.78
C VAL A 105 7.65 8.58 2.28
N HIS A 106 8.72 7.92 2.74
CA HIS A 106 9.07 7.92 4.16
C HIS A 106 9.48 9.35 4.57
N PRO A 107 8.87 9.91 5.62
CA PRO A 107 9.09 11.33 5.96
C PRO A 107 10.54 11.66 6.38
N SER A 108 11.29 10.68 6.88
CA SER A 108 12.68 10.92 7.33
C SER A 108 13.70 10.57 6.26
N THR A 109 13.51 9.48 5.52
CA THR A 109 14.51 8.99 4.56
C THR A 109 14.26 9.45 3.13
N GLY A 110 13.02 9.84 2.80
CA GLY A 110 12.62 10.18 1.44
C GLY A 110 12.48 8.98 0.51
N GLN A 111 12.67 7.78 1.03
CA GLN A 111 12.55 6.55 0.23
C GLN A 111 11.09 6.13 0.14
N THR A 112 10.75 5.39 -0.92
CA THR A 112 9.37 4.97 -1.15
C THR A 112 9.08 3.59 -0.57
N MET A 113 7.81 3.36 -0.27
CA MET A 113 7.31 2.07 0.23
C MET A 113 5.94 1.81 -0.35
N THR A 114 5.62 0.53 -0.53
CA THR A 114 4.31 0.08 -1.02
C THR A 114 3.82 -1.12 -0.23
N CYS A 115 2.53 -1.43 -0.37
CA CYS A 115 1.90 -2.53 0.35
C CYS A 115 2.55 -3.88 0.01
N ASP A 116 2.96 -4.61 1.03
CA ASP A 116 3.53 -5.95 0.92
C ASP A 116 2.55 -7.05 1.37
N MET A 117 1.29 -6.70 1.62
CA MET A 117 0.25 -7.60 2.12
C MET A 117 0.56 -8.15 3.52
N CYS A 118 1.42 -7.46 4.28
CA CYS A 118 1.89 -7.91 5.60
C CYS A 118 2.42 -9.34 5.54
N TRP A 119 3.24 -9.62 4.52
CA TRP A 119 3.66 -10.99 4.18
C TRP A 119 4.43 -11.68 5.32
N GLU A 120 5.06 -10.92 6.20
CA GLU A 120 5.75 -11.46 7.36
C GLU A 120 4.78 -11.99 8.42
N ASP A 121 3.57 -11.43 8.46
CA ASP A 121 2.52 -11.89 9.33
C ASP A 121 1.58 -12.78 8.51
N LYS A 122 1.59 -14.06 8.78
CA LYS A 122 0.87 -15.06 7.99
C LYS A 122 -0.64 -15.08 8.24
N SER A 123 -1.14 -14.22 9.11
CA SER A 123 -2.58 -14.10 9.36
C SER A 123 -3.22 -13.21 8.26
N GLU A 124 -4.08 -12.28 8.62
CA GLU A 124 -4.63 -11.35 7.63
C GLU A 124 -3.88 -10.02 7.68
N PRO A 125 -3.91 -9.22 6.59
CA PRO A 125 -3.31 -7.88 6.62
C PRO A 125 -3.90 -7.04 7.75
N TRP A 126 -3.04 -6.28 8.43
CA TRP A 126 -3.45 -5.51 9.60
C TRP A 126 -4.50 -4.45 9.28
N CYS A 127 -4.45 -3.87 8.06
CA CYS A 127 -5.45 -2.88 7.64
C CYS A 127 -6.85 -3.51 7.51
N VAL A 128 -6.93 -4.74 7.02
CA VAL A 128 -8.19 -5.48 6.93
C VAL A 128 -8.73 -5.76 8.34
N ALA A 129 -7.85 -6.22 9.24
CA ALA A 129 -8.24 -6.47 10.62
C ALA A 129 -8.74 -5.20 11.30
N ALA A 130 -8.10 -4.06 11.06
CA ALA A 130 -8.50 -2.78 11.62
C ALA A 130 -9.84 -2.28 11.07
N CYS A 131 -10.17 -2.64 9.83
CA CYS A 131 -11.40 -2.21 9.15
C CYS A 131 -12.54 -3.22 9.32
N ARG A 132 -12.50 -4.02 10.38
CA ARG A 132 -13.43 -5.15 10.57
C ARG A 132 -14.88 -4.71 10.72
N GLN A 133 -15.15 -3.55 11.29
CA GLN A 133 -16.50 -3.05 11.48
C GLN A 133 -17.09 -2.50 10.19
N GLU A 134 -16.37 -1.61 9.52
CA GLU A 134 -16.83 -0.95 8.30
C GLU A 134 -16.73 -1.87 7.09
N LYS A 135 -15.77 -2.77 7.10
CA LYS A 135 -15.51 -3.72 6.00
C LYS A 135 -15.30 -3.02 4.65
N ALA A 136 -14.74 -1.81 4.68
CA ALA A 136 -14.33 -1.11 3.46
C ALA A 136 -13.13 -1.78 2.81
N LEU A 137 -12.31 -2.46 3.62
CA LEU A 137 -11.18 -3.26 3.16
C LEU A 137 -11.45 -4.72 3.51
N THR A 138 -11.46 -5.58 2.50
CA THR A 138 -11.61 -7.02 2.66
C THR A 138 -10.58 -7.74 1.83
N LEU A 139 -10.33 -9.00 2.16
CA LEU A 139 -9.34 -9.81 1.47
C LEU A 139 -10.04 -10.78 0.52
N ALA A 140 -9.68 -10.70 -0.76
CA ALA A 140 -10.16 -11.64 -1.77
C ALA A 140 -9.13 -12.75 -1.96
N PRO A 141 -9.57 -14.00 -2.21
CA PRO A 141 -8.62 -15.07 -2.55
C PRO A 141 -7.86 -14.70 -3.82
N GLY A 142 -6.58 -15.06 -3.87
CA GLY A 142 -5.75 -14.90 -5.05
C GLY A 142 -6.35 -15.70 -6.20
N GLY A 143 -6.71 -15.01 -7.26
CA GLY A 143 -7.35 -15.62 -8.42
C GLY A 143 -6.41 -16.27 -9.38
#